data_d6e9fefa24d463580d605e3cefeeea6c
#
_entry.id   d6e9fefa24d463580d605e3cefeeea6c
#
_cell.length_a   1.000
_cell.length_b   1.000
_cell.length_c   1.000
_cell.angle_alpha   90.00
_cell.angle_beta   90.00
_cell.angle_gamma   90.00
#
_symmetry.space_group_name_H-M   'P 1'
#
loop_
_entity.id
_entity.type
_entity.pdbx_description
1 polymer ?
#
loop_
_entity_poly.entity_id
_entity_poly.type
_entity_poly.pdbx_seq_one_letter_code
_entity_poly.pdbx_strand_id
1 'polypeptide(L)'
;MRQFLKNFALIAIGLIAGVAATVQLSATAQQGAQLPLDELRTLSNVFAQIKREYVEPIEDKQLLTDAVKGMVSSLDPHSTFLDKKDFAEMQEMTSGKFAGLGIEITSEDGVVKVLNPIEDSPAARAGLQAGDLITRLDDKPVRGMSLDKAVRTMRGEPGTKITLTIFRKSEERSFPVTITRAEIKVQSVKTKILDNDIAWVRITSFQERTVPDLAKKLTEIANQDPKLKGIILDLRNNGGGLLQGAVGVAAAFLPADAVIVSTKGQSADSKQVFNATPAMYRLNEAGDPLAGVPAIFKKLPMVVLVNAYSASASEIVAGALQDYKRATIIGKTTFGKGSVQTVRPLTNDSALKITTAYYYTPSGKSIQAFGVKPDIPVDQNKDGDPDDVLITREIDSEKHLRNKQSAEDKLIKDREQRRLEELQRIEEKNAKKTPEEKEKEKNKKPPELGSADDFMLSQAVAFINGQPVKRSSSKLE
;
A
#
# COMPACT_ATOMS: atom_id res chain seq x y z
N MET A 1 54.35 31.33 51.46
CA MET A 1 53.08 30.93 52.05
C MET A 1 51.87 31.38 51.22
N ARG A 2 51.70 32.64 50.80
CA ARG A 2 50.57 33.13 50.00
C ARG A 2 50.41 32.49 48.58
N GLN A 3 51.54 32.12 47.95
CA GLN A 3 51.55 31.50 46.64
C GLN A 3 51.10 30.02 46.69
N PHE A 4 51.46 29.33 47.70
CA PHE A 4 51.08 27.94 47.95
C PHE A 4 49.58 27.78 48.24
N LEU A 5 48.98 28.72 48.99
CA LEU A 5 47.58 28.79 49.28
C LEU A 5 46.74 29.08 48.01
N LYS A 6 47.26 29.95 47.12
CA LYS A 6 46.57 30.22 45.80
C LYS A 6 46.58 29.01 44.91
N ASN A 7 47.68 28.30 44.80
CA ASN A 7 47.74 27.11 43.95
C ASN A 7 46.91 25.95 44.54
N PHE A 8 46.82 25.81 45.81
CA PHE A 8 45.97 24.83 46.51
C PHE A 8 44.48 25.14 46.28
N ALA A 9 44.08 26.41 46.34
CA ALA A 9 42.70 26.85 46.06
C ALA A 9 42.32 26.61 44.61
N LEU A 10 43.21 26.84 43.62
CA LEU A 10 42.96 26.56 42.21
C LEU A 10 42.79 25.07 41.91
N ILE A 11 43.60 24.21 42.55
CA ILE A 11 43.49 22.75 42.44
C ILE A 11 42.16 22.26 43.03
N ALA A 12 41.80 22.78 44.21
CA ALA A 12 40.52 22.43 44.88
C ALA A 12 39.32 22.85 44.06
N ILE A 13 39.31 24.05 43.44
CA ILE A 13 38.27 24.53 42.54
C ILE A 13 38.19 23.66 41.26
N GLY A 14 39.34 23.29 40.69
CA GLY A 14 39.38 22.40 39.51
C GLY A 14 38.84 21.00 39.83
N LEU A 15 39.11 20.45 41.02
CA LEU A 15 38.59 19.18 41.48
C LEU A 15 37.05 19.21 41.69
N ILE A 16 36.56 20.28 42.34
CA ILE A 16 35.13 20.47 42.54
C ILE A 16 34.40 20.66 41.21
N ALA A 17 34.94 21.46 40.29
CA ALA A 17 34.36 21.66 38.95
C ALA A 17 34.39 20.36 38.12
N GLY A 18 35.47 19.57 38.20
CA GLY A 18 35.59 18.26 37.56
C GLY A 18 34.54 17.25 38.08
N VAL A 19 34.38 17.18 39.40
CA VAL A 19 33.37 16.32 40.03
C VAL A 19 31.94 16.78 39.66
N ALA A 20 31.67 18.09 39.68
CA ALA A 20 30.37 18.64 39.29
C ALA A 20 30.06 18.37 37.81
N ALA A 21 31.03 18.54 36.91
CA ALA A 21 30.88 18.21 35.50
C ALA A 21 30.64 16.71 35.25
N THR A 22 31.37 15.85 36.02
CA THR A 22 31.21 14.38 35.92
C THR A 22 29.83 13.93 36.44
N VAL A 23 29.34 14.53 37.51
CA VAL A 23 28.00 14.26 38.08
C VAL A 23 26.89 14.75 37.12
N GLN A 24 27.06 15.92 36.50
CA GLN A 24 26.09 16.40 35.50
C GLN A 24 26.09 15.57 34.20
N LEU A 25 27.27 15.14 33.72
CA LEU A 25 27.37 14.23 32.58
C LEU A 25 26.78 12.85 32.89
N SER A 26 26.96 12.35 34.12
CA SER A 26 26.36 11.10 34.58
C SER A 26 24.83 11.21 34.72
N ALA A 27 24.32 12.35 35.19
CA ALA A 27 22.87 12.60 35.32
C ALA A 27 22.17 12.73 33.96
N THR A 28 22.84 13.31 32.96
CA THR A 28 22.32 13.33 31.56
C THR A 28 22.43 11.98 30.87
N ALA A 29 23.43 11.16 31.19
CA ALA A 29 23.53 9.79 30.68
C ALA A 29 22.50 8.84 31.33
N GLN A 30 22.01 9.13 32.53
CA GLN A 30 20.97 8.36 33.24
C GLN A 30 19.52 8.66 32.75
N GLN A 31 19.32 9.64 31.90
CA GLN A 31 18.02 9.84 31.19
C GLN A 31 17.80 8.90 30.00
N GLY A 32 18.77 8.04 29.67
CA GLY A 32 18.53 6.85 28.85
C GLY A 32 17.60 5.90 29.62
N ALA A 33 16.48 5.48 28.99
CA ALA A 33 15.52 4.55 29.56
C ALA A 33 16.30 3.40 30.27
N GLN A 34 16.10 3.23 31.58
CA GLN A 34 16.73 2.12 32.33
C GLN A 34 16.28 0.82 31.66
N LEU A 35 17.24 0.00 31.24
CA LEU A 35 16.94 -1.31 30.69
C LEU A 35 16.14 -2.13 31.72
N PRO A 36 15.02 -2.72 31.35
CA PRO A 36 14.19 -3.53 32.24
C PRO A 36 14.86 -4.88 32.47
N LEU A 37 15.84 -4.91 33.40
CA LEU A 37 16.71 -6.07 33.59
C LEU A 37 15.98 -7.33 34.06
N ASP A 38 14.93 -7.19 34.85
CA ASP A 38 14.15 -8.34 35.34
C ASP A 38 13.30 -8.95 34.24
N GLU A 39 12.75 -8.13 33.37
CA GLU A 39 12.01 -8.57 32.16
C GLU A 39 12.97 -9.23 31.16
N LEU A 40 14.17 -8.68 30.98
CA LEU A 40 15.19 -9.30 30.10
C LEU A 40 15.69 -10.63 30.67
N ARG A 41 15.83 -10.78 31.99
CA ARG A 41 16.13 -12.06 32.63
C ARG A 41 15.01 -13.07 32.41
N THR A 42 13.74 -12.63 32.54
CA THR A 42 12.59 -13.46 32.28
C THR A 42 12.59 -13.96 30.84
N LEU A 43 12.84 -13.09 29.87
CA LEU A 43 12.95 -13.46 28.46
C LEU A 43 14.07 -14.50 28.23
N SER A 44 15.23 -14.28 28.84
CA SER A 44 16.35 -15.22 28.75
C SER A 44 16.03 -16.58 29.36
N ASN A 45 15.35 -16.61 30.52
CA ASN A 45 14.92 -17.85 31.16
C ASN A 45 13.91 -18.63 30.28
N VAL A 46 12.94 -17.94 29.71
CA VAL A 46 11.95 -18.55 28.80
C VAL A 46 12.67 -19.12 27.57
N PHE A 47 13.60 -18.38 26.98
CA PHE A 47 14.41 -18.86 25.86
C PHE A 47 15.15 -20.17 26.24
N ALA A 48 15.86 -20.18 27.38
CA ALA A 48 16.59 -21.35 27.84
C ALA A 48 15.69 -22.56 28.14
N GLN A 49 14.49 -22.31 28.68
CA GLN A 49 13.52 -23.35 28.97
C GLN A 49 12.95 -23.97 27.68
N ILE A 50 12.60 -23.15 26.68
CA ILE A 50 12.16 -23.63 25.36
C ILE A 50 13.25 -24.51 24.71
N LYS A 51 14.50 -24.04 24.71
CA LYS A 51 15.63 -24.81 24.16
C LYS A 51 15.81 -26.16 24.82
N ARG A 52 15.53 -26.29 26.11
CA ARG A 52 15.73 -27.50 26.88
C ARG A 52 14.55 -28.47 26.82
N GLU A 53 13.31 -27.95 26.75
CA GLU A 53 12.11 -28.73 27.05
C GLU A 53 11.15 -28.87 25.84
N TYR A 54 11.33 -28.05 24.79
CA TYR A 54 10.46 -28.16 23.62
C TYR A 54 10.70 -29.48 22.89
N VAL A 55 9.61 -30.08 22.40
CA VAL A 55 9.59 -31.44 21.81
C VAL A 55 10.48 -31.59 20.58
N GLU A 56 10.68 -30.51 19.83
CA GLU A 56 11.51 -30.51 18.62
C GLU A 56 12.68 -29.52 18.77
N PRO A 57 13.88 -29.79 18.20
CA PRO A 57 14.98 -28.87 18.17
C PRO A 57 14.62 -27.58 17.40
N ILE A 58 14.83 -26.42 17.99
CA ILE A 58 14.65 -25.11 17.35
C ILE A 58 16.00 -24.38 17.31
N GLU A 59 16.30 -23.77 16.17
CA GLU A 59 17.48 -22.95 15.99
C GLU A 59 17.37 -21.64 16.78
N ASP A 60 18.44 -21.23 17.45
CA ASP A 60 18.49 -20.02 18.27
C ASP A 60 18.08 -18.78 17.48
N LYS A 61 18.61 -18.66 16.26
CA LYS A 61 18.29 -17.54 15.38
C LYS A 61 16.80 -17.47 15.05
N GLN A 62 16.16 -18.60 14.81
CA GLN A 62 14.72 -18.66 14.51
C GLN A 62 13.91 -18.21 15.72
N LEU A 63 14.21 -18.77 16.91
CA LEU A 63 13.48 -18.44 18.13
C LEU A 63 13.60 -16.96 18.52
N LEU A 64 14.80 -16.39 18.39
CA LEU A 64 15.02 -14.96 18.64
C LEU A 64 14.32 -14.08 17.60
N THR A 65 14.33 -14.47 16.32
CA THR A 65 13.63 -13.75 15.27
C THR A 65 12.12 -13.76 15.52
N ASP A 66 11.56 -14.89 15.91
CA ASP A 66 10.13 -15.02 16.22
C ASP A 66 9.75 -14.21 17.46
N ALA A 67 10.61 -14.14 18.48
CA ALA A 67 10.40 -13.28 19.63
C ALA A 67 10.35 -11.79 19.24
N VAL A 68 11.25 -11.33 18.37
CA VAL A 68 11.25 -9.96 17.85
C VAL A 68 10.00 -9.70 16.99
N LYS A 69 9.65 -10.64 16.11
CA LYS A 69 8.41 -10.55 15.30
C LYS A 69 7.18 -10.44 16.20
N GLY A 70 7.08 -11.27 17.24
CA GLY A 70 5.98 -11.26 18.21
C GLY A 70 5.87 -9.93 18.96
N MET A 71 7.00 -9.39 19.43
CA MET A 71 7.05 -8.11 20.13
C MET A 71 6.55 -6.95 19.25
N VAL A 72 6.98 -6.89 17.99
CA VAL A 72 6.60 -5.81 17.08
C VAL A 72 5.15 -5.94 16.64
N SER A 73 4.69 -7.15 16.28
CA SER A 73 3.31 -7.40 15.85
C SER A 73 2.26 -7.25 16.96
N SER A 74 2.71 -7.17 18.22
CA SER A 74 1.81 -6.90 19.36
C SER A 74 1.36 -5.45 19.44
N LEU A 75 2.03 -4.51 18.74
CA LEU A 75 1.78 -3.07 18.84
C LEU A 75 0.52 -2.65 18.05
N ASP A 76 0.45 -3.03 16.79
CA ASP A 76 -0.64 -2.71 15.86
C ASP A 76 -0.57 -3.61 14.61
N PRO A 77 -1.62 -3.64 13.73
CA PRO A 77 -1.65 -4.51 12.56
C PRO A 77 -0.62 -4.19 11.47
N HIS A 78 0.03 -3.03 11.54
CA HIS A 78 0.91 -2.51 10.49
C HIS A 78 2.38 -2.51 10.87
N SER A 79 2.69 -2.61 12.17
CA SER A 79 4.06 -2.72 12.68
C SER A 79 4.57 -4.14 12.51
N THR A 80 5.74 -4.30 11.94
CA THR A 80 6.36 -5.62 11.71
C THR A 80 7.88 -5.53 11.66
N PHE A 81 8.52 -6.60 12.07
CA PHE A 81 9.95 -6.82 11.80
C PHE A 81 10.08 -7.44 10.40
N LEU A 82 10.89 -6.82 9.57
CA LEU A 82 11.20 -7.27 8.21
C LEU A 82 12.52 -8.03 8.25
N ASP A 83 12.46 -9.32 8.01
CA ASP A 83 13.66 -10.12 7.76
C ASP A 83 14.22 -9.84 6.35
N LYS A 84 15.31 -10.51 5.97
CA LYS A 84 15.97 -10.30 4.68
C LYS A 84 15.01 -10.38 3.50
N LYS A 85 14.12 -11.35 3.52
CA LYS A 85 13.14 -11.58 2.44
C LYS A 85 12.08 -10.48 2.44
N ASP A 86 11.46 -10.24 3.59
CA ASP A 86 10.39 -9.27 3.75
C ASP A 86 10.87 -7.85 3.42
N PHE A 87 12.13 -7.53 3.80
CA PHE A 87 12.72 -6.23 3.51
C PHE A 87 12.99 -6.05 2.00
N ALA A 88 13.52 -7.07 1.33
CA ALA A 88 13.72 -7.05 -0.12
C ALA A 88 12.39 -6.93 -0.88
N GLU A 89 11.36 -7.69 -0.50
CA GLU A 89 10.03 -7.61 -1.09
C GLU A 89 9.41 -6.21 -0.91
N MET A 90 9.58 -5.60 0.26
CA MET A 90 9.12 -4.23 0.49
C MET A 90 9.85 -3.23 -0.39
N GLN A 91 11.17 -3.36 -0.57
CA GLN A 91 11.95 -2.51 -1.47
C GLN A 91 11.51 -2.66 -2.93
N GLU A 92 11.24 -3.88 -3.39
CA GLU A 92 10.66 -4.12 -4.72
C GLU A 92 9.30 -3.45 -4.89
N MET A 93 8.42 -3.57 -3.90
CA MET A 93 7.09 -2.93 -3.94
C MET A 93 7.18 -1.40 -4.00
N THR A 94 8.09 -0.79 -3.24
CA THR A 94 8.24 0.67 -3.19
C THR A 94 8.94 1.24 -4.42
N SER A 95 9.97 0.56 -4.93
CA SER A 95 10.65 0.97 -6.16
C SER A 95 9.81 0.71 -7.42
N GLY A 96 8.86 -0.23 -7.35
CA GLY A 96 8.11 -0.71 -8.52
C GLY A 96 8.95 -1.50 -9.50
N LYS A 97 10.06 -2.08 -9.02
CA LYS A 97 11.01 -2.84 -9.82
C LYS A 97 11.28 -4.18 -9.16
N PHE A 98 11.28 -5.23 -9.93
CA PHE A 98 11.68 -6.55 -9.45
C PHE A 98 12.44 -7.33 -10.52
N ALA A 99 13.28 -8.24 -10.10
CA ALA A 99 14.01 -9.11 -11.02
C ALA A 99 13.18 -10.35 -11.36
N GLY A 100 12.94 -10.58 -12.67
CA GLY A 100 12.12 -11.71 -13.09
C GLY A 100 11.84 -11.74 -14.58
N LEU A 101 10.71 -12.34 -14.94
CA LEU A 101 10.29 -12.60 -16.33
C LEU A 101 9.28 -11.55 -16.84
N GLY A 102 8.53 -10.92 -15.94
CA GLY A 102 7.46 -9.98 -16.28
C GLY A 102 6.20 -10.71 -16.75
N ILE A 103 5.61 -11.53 -15.87
CA ILE A 103 4.38 -12.28 -16.12
C ILE A 103 3.42 -12.09 -14.95
N GLU A 104 2.16 -11.82 -15.25
CA GLU A 104 1.06 -11.98 -14.31
C GLU A 104 0.56 -13.42 -14.37
N ILE A 105 0.47 -14.09 -13.23
CA ILE A 105 0.16 -15.52 -13.17
C ILE A 105 -0.91 -15.85 -12.13
N THR A 106 -1.54 -16.99 -12.31
CA THR A 106 -2.43 -17.61 -11.33
C THR A 106 -2.21 -19.12 -11.29
N SER A 107 -2.82 -19.79 -10.32
CA SER A 107 -2.86 -21.26 -10.29
C SER A 107 -4.15 -21.76 -10.93
N GLU A 108 -4.06 -22.73 -11.84
CA GLU A 108 -5.20 -23.42 -12.47
C GLU A 108 -4.88 -24.92 -12.57
N ASP A 109 -5.69 -25.77 -11.97
CA ASP A 109 -5.57 -27.24 -12.00
C ASP A 109 -4.18 -27.79 -11.62
N GLY A 110 -3.52 -27.11 -10.67
CA GLY A 110 -2.20 -27.53 -10.16
C GLY A 110 -1.03 -27.16 -11.07
N VAL A 111 -1.25 -26.32 -12.10
CA VAL A 111 -0.23 -25.70 -12.93
C VAL A 111 -0.28 -24.17 -12.81
N VAL A 112 0.75 -23.49 -13.31
CA VAL A 112 0.79 -22.04 -13.35
C VAL A 112 0.26 -21.55 -14.69
N LYS A 113 -0.81 -20.72 -14.66
CA LYS A 113 -1.37 -20.10 -15.85
C LYS A 113 -0.90 -18.66 -15.99
N VAL A 114 -0.45 -18.31 -17.18
CA VAL A 114 -0.17 -16.92 -17.56
C VAL A 114 -1.49 -16.17 -17.73
N LEU A 115 -1.71 -15.15 -16.92
CA LEU A 115 -2.82 -14.22 -17.10
C LEU A 115 -2.48 -13.24 -18.21
N ASN A 116 -1.35 -12.53 -18.06
CA ASN A 116 -0.82 -11.64 -19.09
C ASN A 116 0.71 -11.55 -18.97
N PRO A 117 1.46 -11.53 -20.07
CA PRO A 117 2.81 -11.02 -20.05
C PRO A 117 2.78 -9.49 -19.91
N ILE A 118 3.65 -8.94 -19.07
CA ILE A 118 3.82 -7.49 -18.92
C ILE A 118 4.41 -6.92 -20.21
N GLU A 119 3.86 -5.84 -20.70
CA GLU A 119 4.36 -5.17 -21.91
C GLU A 119 5.85 -4.80 -21.76
N ASP A 120 6.62 -4.93 -22.83
CA ASP A 120 8.07 -4.71 -22.86
C ASP A 120 8.90 -5.60 -21.90
N SER A 121 8.30 -6.65 -21.35
CA SER A 121 9.01 -7.62 -20.50
C SER A 121 9.79 -8.67 -21.30
N PRO A 122 10.75 -9.38 -20.68
CA PRO A 122 11.38 -10.56 -21.29
C PRO A 122 10.36 -11.62 -21.73
N ALA A 123 9.32 -11.84 -20.96
CA ALA A 123 8.27 -12.82 -21.28
C ALA A 123 7.46 -12.42 -22.52
N ALA A 124 7.10 -11.15 -22.66
CA ALA A 124 6.41 -10.63 -23.83
C ALA A 124 7.29 -10.76 -25.08
N ARG A 125 8.58 -10.39 -24.98
CA ARG A 125 9.55 -10.54 -26.08
C ARG A 125 9.80 -12.00 -26.47
N ALA A 126 9.69 -12.92 -25.51
CA ALA A 126 9.82 -14.37 -25.75
C ALA A 126 8.54 -15.00 -26.35
N GLY A 127 7.47 -14.22 -26.56
CA GLY A 127 6.24 -14.67 -27.19
C GLY A 127 5.30 -15.45 -26.27
N LEU A 128 5.40 -15.28 -24.94
CA LEU A 128 4.38 -15.78 -24.03
C LEU A 128 3.04 -15.07 -24.29
N GLN A 129 1.94 -15.81 -24.11
CA GLN A 129 0.58 -15.31 -24.35
C GLN A 129 -0.31 -15.55 -23.13
N ALA A 130 -1.36 -14.74 -23.01
CA ALA A 130 -2.42 -14.98 -22.04
C ALA A 130 -3.05 -16.37 -22.27
N GLY A 131 -3.21 -17.13 -21.19
CA GLY A 131 -3.74 -18.50 -21.23
C GLY A 131 -2.70 -19.60 -21.38
N ASP A 132 -1.43 -19.28 -21.62
CA ASP A 132 -0.34 -20.27 -21.61
C ASP A 132 -0.25 -20.97 -20.24
N LEU A 133 -0.08 -22.29 -20.22
CA LEU A 133 0.10 -23.08 -19.01
C LEU A 133 1.57 -23.44 -18.86
N ILE A 134 2.19 -22.99 -17.79
CA ILE A 134 3.57 -23.35 -17.46
C ILE A 134 3.54 -24.69 -16.72
N THR A 135 4.10 -25.71 -17.32
CA THR A 135 4.10 -27.08 -16.80
C THR A 135 5.43 -27.48 -16.15
N ARG A 136 6.55 -26.84 -16.56
CA ARG A 136 7.88 -27.05 -15.96
C ARG A 136 8.65 -25.73 -15.88
N LEU A 137 9.52 -25.66 -14.87
CA LEU A 137 10.52 -24.60 -14.66
C LEU A 137 11.89 -25.27 -14.69
N ASP A 138 12.70 -25.04 -15.73
CA ASP A 138 13.83 -25.85 -16.07
C ASP A 138 13.42 -27.32 -16.11
N ASP A 139 14.11 -28.19 -15.41
CA ASP A 139 13.80 -29.64 -15.35
C ASP A 139 12.74 -30.01 -14.29
N LYS A 140 12.21 -29.04 -13.51
CA LYS A 140 11.30 -29.30 -12.41
C LYS A 140 9.83 -29.14 -12.82
N PRO A 141 8.97 -30.16 -12.61
CA PRO A 141 7.55 -30.04 -12.86
C PRO A 141 6.94 -29.02 -11.90
N VAL A 142 6.00 -28.21 -12.40
CA VAL A 142 5.25 -27.23 -11.59
C VAL A 142 4.15 -27.90 -10.77
N ARG A 143 3.62 -29.02 -11.26
CA ARG A 143 2.55 -29.76 -10.58
C ARG A 143 2.96 -30.15 -9.16
N GLY A 144 2.15 -29.73 -8.18
CA GLY A 144 2.45 -29.93 -6.76
C GLY A 144 3.31 -28.83 -6.11
N MET A 145 3.75 -27.82 -6.88
CA MET A 145 4.36 -26.61 -6.30
C MET A 145 3.26 -25.64 -5.83
N SER A 146 3.52 -24.96 -4.71
CA SER A 146 2.75 -23.76 -4.39
C SER A 146 3.08 -22.64 -5.38
N LEU A 147 2.11 -21.75 -5.64
CA LEU A 147 2.31 -20.60 -6.52
C LEU A 147 3.53 -19.75 -6.09
N ASP A 148 3.69 -19.54 -4.80
CA ASP A 148 4.85 -18.84 -4.21
C ASP A 148 6.19 -19.51 -4.55
N LYS A 149 6.25 -20.84 -4.51
CA LYS A 149 7.46 -21.58 -4.87
C LYS A 149 7.76 -21.44 -6.36
N ALA A 150 6.74 -21.50 -7.20
CA ALA A 150 6.88 -21.27 -8.64
C ALA A 150 7.37 -19.86 -8.93
N VAL A 151 6.77 -18.82 -8.29
CA VAL A 151 7.21 -17.42 -8.40
C VAL A 151 8.69 -17.28 -8.02
N ARG A 152 9.08 -17.83 -6.85
CA ARG A 152 10.48 -17.77 -6.41
C ARG A 152 11.44 -18.44 -7.36
N THR A 153 11.03 -19.54 -8.00
CA THR A 153 11.87 -20.23 -8.99
C THR A 153 11.98 -19.43 -10.29
N MET A 154 10.90 -18.75 -10.71
CA MET A 154 10.91 -17.87 -11.89
C MET A 154 11.69 -16.58 -11.67
N ARG A 155 11.74 -16.06 -10.44
CA ARG A 155 12.61 -14.94 -10.06
C ARG A 155 14.08 -15.34 -10.06
N GLY A 156 14.99 -14.38 -10.02
CA GLY A 156 16.43 -14.57 -9.92
C GLY A 156 17.18 -13.36 -10.48
N GLU A 157 18.50 -13.38 -10.35
CA GLU A 157 19.38 -12.29 -10.77
C GLU A 157 19.18 -11.91 -12.24
N PRO A 158 19.10 -10.60 -12.58
CA PRO A 158 19.05 -10.12 -13.95
C PRO A 158 20.20 -10.69 -14.79
N GLY A 159 19.92 -11.08 -16.03
CA GLY A 159 20.90 -11.70 -16.92
C GLY A 159 20.97 -13.23 -16.82
N THR A 160 20.44 -13.85 -15.77
CA THR A 160 20.34 -15.32 -15.67
C THR A 160 19.18 -15.84 -16.52
N LYS A 161 19.27 -17.08 -16.96
CA LYS A 161 18.26 -17.72 -17.82
C LYS A 161 17.42 -18.72 -17.04
N ILE A 162 16.18 -18.91 -17.48
CA ILE A 162 15.30 -20.00 -17.07
C ILE A 162 14.56 -20.52 -18.31
N THR A 163 14.32 -21.80 -18.37
CA THR A 163 13.52 -22.43 -19.41
C THR A 163 12.15 -22.81 -18.86
N LEU A 164 11.10 -22.27 -19.47
CA LEU A 164 9.72 -22.63 -19.16
C LEU A 164 9.24 -23.64 -20.19
N THR A 165 8.67 -24.77 -19.75
CA THR A 165 7.90 -25.62 -20.67
C THR A 165 6.45 -25.15 -20.62
N ILE A 166 5.94 -24.69 -21.74
CA ILE A 166 4.62 -24.09 -21.90
C ILE A 166 3.72 -25.05 -22.66
N PHE A 167 2.48 -25.24 -22.20
CA PHE A 167 1.41 -25.84 -22.98
C PHE A 167 0.46 -24.74 -23.45
N ARG A 168 0.33 -24.56 -24.76
CA ARG A 168 -0.58 -23.57 -25.37
C ARG A 168 -1.81 -24.26 -25.90
N LYS A 169 -2.96 -24.01 -25.26
CA LYS A 169 -4.23 -24.67 -25.59
C LYS A 169 -4.67 -24.39 -27.04
N SER A 170 -4.43 -23.19 -27.55
CA SER A 170 -4.81 -22.80 -28.93
C SER A 170 -4.01 -23.52 -30.01
N GLU A 171 -2.83 -24.05 -29.69
CA GLU A 171 -1.94 -24.77 -30.59
C GLU A 171 -1.84 -26.26 -30.24
N GLU A 172 -2.50 -26.69 -29.16
CA GLU A 172 -2.49 -28.07 -28.62
C GLU A 172 -1.08 -28.70 -28.50
N ARG A 173 -0.07 -27.87 -28.19
CA ARG A 173 1.32 -28.33 -28.11
C ARG A 173 2.06 -27.79 -26.89
N SER A 174 3.06 -28.58 -26.47
CA SER A 174 4.03 -28.16 -25.47
C SER A 174 5.36 -27.82 -26.13
N PHE A 175 6.00 -26.76 -25.70
CA PHE A 175 7.30 -26.32 -26.21
C PHE A 175 8.09 -25.57 -25.12
N PRO A 176 9.43 -25.64 -25.16
CA PRO A 176 10.30 -24.91 -24.26
C PRO A 176 10.44 -23.44 -24.72
N VAL A 177 10.44 -22.51 -23.77
CA VAL A 177 10.76 -21.09 -23.98
C VAL A 177 11.83 -20.69 -22.98
N THR A 178 13.01 -20.35 -23.46
CA THR A 178 14.10 -19.85 -22.60
C THR A 178 14.05 -18.34 -22.52
N ILE A 179 13.97 -17.82 -21.29
CA ILE A 179 13.83 -16.39 -21.01
C ILE A 179 15.01 -15.94 -20.16
N THR A 180 15.61 -14.82 -20.55
CA THR A 180 16.62 -14.15 -19.73
C THR A 180 15.93 -13.22 -18.76
N ARG A 181 16.15 -13.41 -17.45
CA ARG A 181 15.59 -12.53 -16.41
C ARG A 181 16.11 -11.11 -16.57
N ALA A 182 15.26 -10.14 -16.29
CA ALA A 182 15.62 -8.72 -16.31
C ALA A 182 14.96 -7.97 -15.15
N GLU A 183 15.38 -6.73 -14.96
CA GLU A 183 14.61 -5.78 -14.12
C GLU A 183 13.29 -5.48 -14.82
N ILE A 184 12.19 -5.80 -14.16
CA ILE A 184 10.82 -5.53 -14.63
C ILE A 184 10.33 -4.26 -13.94
N LYS A 185 9.81 -3.32 -14.71
CA LYS A 185 9.21 -2.09 -14.21
C LYS A 185 7.69 -2.24 -14.22
N VAL A 186 7.08 -2.15 -13.05
CA VAL A 186 5.62 -2.19 -12.91
C VAL A 186 5.07 -0.81 -13.21
N GLN A 187 4.18 -0.72 -14.20
CA GLN A 187 3.49 0.54 -14.51
C GLN A 187 2.38 0.77 -13.49
N SER A 188 2.59 1.72 -12.57
CA SER A 188 1.60 2.09 -11.57
C SER A 188 0.55 3.08 -12.09
N VAL A 189 0.75 3.71 -13.24
CA VAL A 189 -0.14 4.68 -13.85
C VAL A 189 -0.64 4.17 -15.21
N LYS A 190 -1.94 3.97 -15.33
CA LYS A 190 -2.64 3.59 -16.58
C LYS A 190 -3.56 4.74 -17.00
N THR A 191 -3.68 4.98 -18.30
CA THR A 191 -4.52 6.07 -18.82
C THR A 191 -5.28 5.65 -20.07
N LYS A 192 -6.45 6.23 -20.24
CA LYS A 192 -7.30 6.08 -21.41
C LYS A 192 -8.11 7.35 -21.61
N ILE A 193 -8.33 7.77 -22.87
CA ILE A 193 -9.34 8.76 -23.20
C ILE A 193 -10.63 7.99 -23.45
N LEU A 194 -11.65 8.32 -22.67
CA LEU A 194 -13.00 7.76 -22.80
C LEU A 194 -13.80 8.56 -23.83
N ASP A 195 -14.95 8.03 -24.22
CA ASP A 195 -15.92 8.77 -25.02
C ASP A 195 -16.27 10.10 -24.31
N ASN A 196 -16.58 11.13 -25.08
CA ASN A 196 -16.88 12.50 -24.62
C ASN A 196 -15.67 13.28 -24.06
N ASP A 197 -14.44 12.98 -24.50
CA ASP A 197 -13.24 13.74 -24.20
C ASP A 197 -12.94 13.77 -22.67
N ILE A 198 -13.12 12.64 -21.98
CA ILE A 198 -12.84 12.48 -20.55
C ILE A 198 -11.58 11.62 -20.38
N ALA A 199 -10.60 12.14 -19.66
CA ALA A 199 -9.40 11.38 -19.31
C ALA A 199 -9.68 10.47 -18.11
N TRP A 200 -9.48 9.16 -18.27
CA TRP A 200 -9.43 8.21 -17.17
C TRP A 200 -7.96 7.93 -16.83
N VAL A 201 -7.59 8.17 -15.59
CA VAL A 201 -6.25 7.99 -15.04
C VAL A 201 -6.35 7.08 -13.84
N ARG A 202 -5.78 5.89 -13.92
CA ARG A 202 -5.77 4.91 -12.84
C ARG A 202 -4.39 4.83 -12.22
N ILE A 203 -4.35 4.93 -10.88
CA ILE A 203 -3.13 4.67 -10.09
C ILE A 203 -3.36 3.40 -9.31
N THR A 204 -2.53 2.38 -9.57
CA THR A 204 -2.66 1.05 -8.95
C THR A 204 -1.91 0.92 -7.64
N SER A 205 -0.83 1.72 -7.46
CA SER A 205 -0.02 1.80 -6.24
C SER A 205 0.82 3.06 -6.29
N PHE A 206 1.34 3.51 -5.13
CA PHE A 206 2.23 4.68 -5.04
C PHE A 206 3.67 4.22 -4.87
N GLN A 207 4.41 4.26 -5.98
CA GLN A 207 5.81 3.85 -6.12
C GLN A 207 6.71 5.05 -6.41
N GLU A 208 8.03 4.85 -6.41
CA GLU A 208 9.00 5.92 -6.71
C GLU A 208 8.72 6.60 -8.06
N ARG A 209 8.30 5.84 -9.06
CA ARG A 209 8.03 6.35 -10.41
C ARG A 209 6.62 6.88 -10.63
N THR A 210 5.72 6.75 -9.67
CA THR A 210 4.30 7.12 -9.87
C THR A 210 4.13 8.59 -10.26
N VAL A 211 4.87 9.52 -9.63
CA VAL A 211 4.75 10.94 -9.93
C VAL A 211 5.31 11.30 -11.33
N PRO A 212 6.54 10.91 -11.70
CA PRO A 212 7.06 11.16 -13.06
C PRO A 212 6.23 10.44 -14.13
N ASP A 213 5.76 9.22 -13.90
CA ASP A 213 4.94 8.50 -14.86
C ASP A 213 3.54 9.17 -15.02
N LEU A 214 2.95 9.67 -13.93
CA LEU A 214 1.72 10.48 -13.99
C LEU A 214 1.93 11.76 -14.83
N ALA A 215 3.00 12.50 -14.56
CA ALA A 215 3.34 13.74 -15.30
C ALA A 215 3.46 13.48 -16.80
N LYS A 216 4.20 12.43 -17.16
CA LYS A 216 4.34 11.99 -18.56
C LYS A 216 2.98 11.66 -19.18
N LYS A 217 2.17 10.84 -18.50
CA LYS A 217 0.85 10.40 -18.99
C LYS A 217 -0.14 11.56 -19.12
N LEU A 218 -0.18 12.49 -18.17
CA LEU A 218 -1.02 13.68 -18.28
C LEU A 218 -0.61 14.56 -19.49
N THR A 219 0.68 14.72 -19.72
CA THR A 219 1.18 15.47 -20.89
C THR A 219 0.84 14.77 -22.20
N GLU A 220 0.98 13.44 -22.27
CA GLU A 220 0.58 12.63 -23.43
C GLU A 220 -0.90 12.82 -23.76
N ILE A 221 -1.77 12.70 -22.75
CA ILE A 221 -3.23 12.86 -22.89
C ILE A 221 -3.59 14.27 -23.40
N ALA A 222 -3.02 15.32 -22.79
CA ALA A 222 -3.31 16.69 -23.20
C ALA A 222 -2.89 16.98 -24.64
N ASN A 223 -1.81 16.37 -25.12
CA ASN A 223 -1.35 16.48 -26.51
C ASN A 223 -2.24 15.65 -27.45
N GLN A 224 -2.74 14.52 -26.99
CA GLN A 224 -3.60 13.63 -27.78
C GLN A 224 -5.01 14.20 -27.94
N ASP A 225 -5.55 14.83 -26.90
CA ASP A 225 -6.87 15.45 -26.90
C ASP A 225 -6.86 16.83 -26.23
N PRO A 226 -6.68 17.89 -27.02
CA PRO A 226 -6.73 19.29 -26.54
C PRO A 226 -8.13 19.74 -26.05
N LYS A 227 -9.19 18.95 -26.31
CA LYS A 227 -10.58 19.30 -26.00
C LYS A 227 -11.11 18.63 -24.75
N LEU A 228 -10.23 18.10 -23.89
CA LEU A 228 -10.61 17.45 -22.67
C LEU A 228 -11.64 18.24 -21.87
N LYS A 229 -12.72 17.55 -21.47
CA LYS A 229 -13.84 18.11 -20.69
C LYS A 229 -13.80 17.74 -19.23
N GLY A 230 -13.05 16.69 -18.86
CA GLY A 230 -12.97 16.23 -17.50
C GLY A 230 -11.88 15.19 -17.28
N ILE A 231 -11.63 14.88 -16.00
CA ILE A 231 -10.68 13.85 -15.58
C ILE A 231 -11.29 12.97 -14.49
N ILE A 232 -11.10 11.68 -14.61
CA ILE A 232 -11.46 10.68 -13.59
C ILE A 232 -10.17 10.06 -13.08
N LEU A 233 -9.85 10.31 -11.81
CA LEU A 233 -8.74 9.66 -11.11
C LEU A 233 -9.26 8.41 -10.40
N ASP A 234 -8.84 7.24 -10.85
CA ASP A 234 -9.30 5.96 -10.33
C ASP A 234 -8.28 5.39 -9.32
N LEU A 235 -8.65 5.39 -8.05
CA LEU A 235 -7.89 4.86 -6.91
C LEU A 235 -8.52 3.57 -6.35
N ARG A 236 -9.50 3.00 -7.01
CA ARG A 236 -10.11 1.74 -6.57
C ARG A 236 -9.07 0.61 -6.53
N ASN A 237 -9.15 -0.24 -5.51
CA ASN A 237 -8.23 -1.35 -5.26
C ASN A 237 -6.76 -0.93 -5.14
N ASN A 238 -6.49 0.32 -4.74
CA ASN A 238 -5.16 0.84 -4.50
C ASN A 238 -4.89 0.93 -2.98
N GLY A 239 -4.14 -0.04 -2.45
CA GLY A 239 -3.79 -0.13 -1.02
C GLY A 239 -2.81 0.94 -0.51
N GLY A 240 -2.38 1.88 -1.37
CA GLY A 240 -1.47 2.96 -1.02
C GLY A 240 -0.05 2.76 -1.53
N GLY A 241 0.93 3.13 -0.73
CA GLY A 241 2.36 3.10 -1.03
C GLY A 241 3.10 4.30 -0.44
N LEU A 242 4.04 4.86 -1.17
CA LEU A 242 4.89 5.97 -0.72
C LEU A 242 4.08 7.25 -0.46
N LEU A 243 4.29 7.84 0.73
CA LEU A 243 3.68 9.12 1.12
C LEU A 243 4.02 10.23 0.13
N GLN A 244 5.28 10.34 -0.27
CA GLN A 244 5.74 11.31 -1.26
C GLN A 244 5.04 11.13 -2.61
N GLY A 245 4.75 9.89 -2.99
CA GLY A 245 3.94 9.60 -4.18
C GLY A 245 2.54 10.18 -4.09
N ALA A 246 1.87 10.04 -2.93
CA ALA A 246 0.55 10.65 -2.70
C ALA A 246 0.61 12.17 -2.74
N VAL A 247 1.62 12.78 -2.11
CA VAL A 247 1.83 14.24 -2.13
C VAL A 247 1.98 14.74 -3.57
N GLY A 248 2.82 14.08 -4.40
CA GLY A 248 3.03 14.47 -5.79
C GLY A 248 1.79 14.28 -6.67
N VAL A 249 1.05 13.18 -6.48
CA VAL A 249 -0.20 12.96 -7.21
C VAL A 249 -1.23 14.05 -6.88
N ALA A 250 -1.42 14.39 -5.61
CA ALA A 250 -2.32 15.47 -5.22
C ALA A 250 -1.83 16.84 -5.74
N ALA A 251 -0.52 17.09 -5.70
CA ALA A 251 0.11 18.33 -6.19
C ALA A 251 -0.10 18.56 -7.71
N ALA A 252 -0.24 17.48 -8.49
CA ALA A 252 -0.55 17.61 -9.92
C ALA A 252 -1.90 18.32 -10.17
N PHE A 253 -2.83 18.27 -9.22
CA PHE A 253 -4.19 18.79 -9.36
C PHE A 253 -4.52 19.96 -8.44
N LEU A 254 -3.68 20.26 -7.45
CA LEU A 254 -3.88 21.34 -6.47
C LEU A 254 -2.96 22.53 -6.77
N PRO A 255 -3.25 23.72 -6.21
CA PRO A 255 -2.34 24.86 -6.29
C PRO A 255 -0.95 24.54 -5.71
N ALA A 256 0.06 25.26 -6.13
CA ALA A 256 1.37 25.21 -5.49
C ALA A 256 1.23 25.57 -3.99
N ASP A 257 2.10 24.98 -3.17
CA ASP A 257 2.17 25.17 -1.72
C ASP A 257 0.91 24.73 -0.93
N ALA A 258 -0.13 24.18 -1.59
CA ALA A 258 -1.29 23.66 -0.89
C ALA A 258 -0.86 22.55 0.09
N VAL A 259 -1.39 22.59 1.33
CA VAL A 259 -1.18 21.52 2.31
C VAL A 259 -1.87 20.24 1.79
N ILE A 260 -1.13 19.14 1.68
CA ILE A 260 -1.69 17.87 1.23
C ILE A 260 -2.05 16.98 2.42
N VAL A 261 -1.13 16.88 3.36
CA VAL A 261 -1.28 16.03 4.55
C VAL A 261 -0.38 16.55 5.67
N SER A 262 -0.80 16.38 6.91
CA SER A 262 0.05 16.59 8.07
C SER A 262 0.15 15.33 8.90
N THR A 263 1.28 15.14 9.60
CA THR A 263 1.52 13.99 10.48
C THR A 263 1.68 14.46 11.93
N LYS A 264 1.23 13.63 12.87
CA LYS A 264 1.40 13.85 14.31
C LYS A 264 1.73 12.53 14.98
N GLY A 265 2.90 12.48 15.60
CA GLY A 265 3.36 11.35 16.40
C GLY A 265 4.01 11.80 17.70
N GLN A 266 4.69 10.88 18.37
CA GLN A 266 5.30 11.12 19.67
C GLN A 266 6.61 11.93 19.56
N SER A 267 7.47 11.58 18.60
CA SER A 267 8.75 12.26 18.39
C SER A 267 8.56 13.59 17.62
N ALA A 268 9.51 14.52 17.78
CA ALA A 268 9.51 15.79 17.04
C ALA A 268 9.51 15.55 15.51
N ASP A 269 10.33 14.60 15.04
CA ASP A 269 10.47 14.26 13.62
C ASP A 269 9.19 13.67 12.99
N SER A 270 8.26 13.19 13.81
CA SER A 270 6.98 12.66 13.37
C SER A 270 5.88 13.72 13.19
N LYS A 271 6.20 14.99 13.48
CA LYS A 271 5.29 16.14 13.31
C LYS A 271 5.70 16.92 12.09
N GLN A 272 5.08 16.65 10.95
CA GLN A 272 5.42 17.26 9.67
C GLN A 272 4.17 17.73 8.93
N VAL A 273 4.36 18.72 8.05
CA VAL A 273 3.35 19.18 7.10
C VAL A 273 3.92 19.00 5.70
N PHE A 274 3.18 18.32 4.85
CA PHE A 274 3.58 18.05 3.47
C PHE A 274 2.75 18.92 2.53
N ASN A 275 3.43 19.82 1.85
CA ASN A 275 2.83 20.76 0.91
C ASN A 275 3.07 20.30 -0.53
N ALA A 276 2.28 20.83 -1.47
CA ALA A 276 2.43 20.64 -2.90
C ALA A 276 3.67 21.34 -3.45
N THR A 277 4.87 20.97 -2.95
CA THR A 277 6.17 21.52 -3.38
C THR A 277 7.10 20.40 -3.85
N PRO A 278 7.96 20.65 -4.85
CA PRO A 278 8.90 19.63 -5.35
C PRO A 278 9.74 18.98 -4.25
N ALA A 279 10.13 19.74 -3.24
CA ALA A 279 10.90 19.23 -2.10
C ALA A 279 10.17 18.11 -1.33
N MET A 280 8.83 18.08 -1.34
CA MET A 280 8.02 17.13 -0.58
C MET A 280 7.64 15.87 -1.37
N TYR A 281 7.70 15.90 -2.70
CA TYR A 281 7.30 14.74 -3.52
C TYR A 281 8.37 14.21 -4.47
N ARG A 282 9.48 14.94 -4.63
CA ARG A 282 10.62 14.47 -5.42
C ARG A 282 11.40 13.40 -4.62
N LEU A 283 11.58 12.24 -5.21
CA LEU A 283 12.32 11.14 -4.57
C LEU A 283 13.77 11.05 -5.08
N ASN A 284 13.96 10.81 -6.36
CA ASN A 284 15.28 10.48 -6.92
C ASN A 284 15.65 11.29 -8.18
N GLU A 285 14.87 12.30 -8.56
CA GLU A 285 15.06 13.01 -9.81
C GLU A 285 15.64 14.44 -9.59
N ALA A 286 16.44 14.89 -10.51
CA ALA A 286 16.84 16.30 -10.58
C ALA A 286 15.66 17.12 -11.15
N GLY A 287 15.27 18.19 -10.46
CA GLY A 287 14.20 19.07 -10.91
C GLY A 287 12.82 18.71 -10.35
N ASP A 288 11.80 19.32 -10.91
CA ASP A 288 10.40 19.09 -10.55
C ASP A 288 9.76 18.13 -11.57
N PRO A 289 9.38 16.90 -11.20
CA PRO A 289 8.75 15.97 -12.13
C PRO A 289 7.41 16.48 -12.68
N LEU A 290 6.73 17.42 -12.01
CA LEU A 290 5.46 17.99 -12.43
C LEU A 290 5.58 19.28 -13.26
N ALA A 291 6.79 19.85 -13.45
CA ALA A 291 6.99 21.13 -14.15
C ALA A 291 6.39 21.19 -15.57
N GLY A 292 6.36 20.05 -16.28
CA GLY A 292 5.80 19.92 -17.62
C GLY A 292 4.30 19.61 -17.70
N VAL A 293 3.63 19.43 -16.56
CA VAL A 293 2.21 19.05 -16.57
C VAL A 293 1.35 20.25 -16.98
N PRO A 294 0.49 20.11 -18.01
CA PRO A 294 -0.37 21.20 -18.48
C PRO A 294 -1.31 21.72 -17.40
N ALA A 295 -1.39 23.03 -17.24
CA ALA A 295 -2.16 23.70 -16.21
C ALA A 295 -3.69 23.42 -16.30
N ILE A 296 -4.18 22.91 -17.42
CA ILE A 296 -5.57 22.51 -17.60
C ILE A 296 -6.02 21.48 -16.57
N PHE A 297 -5.13 20.55 -16.16
CA PHE A 297 -5.45 19.52 -15.17
C PHE A 297 -5.74 20.07 -13.78
N LYS A 298 -5.35 21.28 -13.47
CA LYS A 298 -5.74 21.98 -12.24
C LYS A 298 -7.15 22.60 -12.29
N LYS A 299 -7.77 22.66 -13.49
CA LYS A 299 -9.03 23.37 -13.73
C LYS A 299 -10.16 22.48 -14.24
N LEU A 300 -9.87 21.41 -14.96
CA LEU A 300 -10.88 20.48 -15.48
C LEU A 300 -11.81 19.96 -14.39
N PRO A 301 -13.11 19.77 -14.65
CA PRO A 301 -14.00 18.99 -13.80
C PRO A 301 -13.33 17.66 -13.43
N MET A 302 -13.36 17.29 -12.15
CA MET A 302 -12.62 16.13 -11.68
C MET A 302 -13.45 15.25 -10.74
N VAL A 303 -13.39 13.95 -10.98
CA VAL A 303 -13.93 12.91 -10.10
C VAL A 303 -12.79 12.03 -9.60
N VAL A 304 -12.87 11.59 -8.36
CA VAL A 304 -12.01 10.53 -7.82
C VAL A 304 -12.87 9.31 -7.51
N LEU A 305 -12.53 8.17 -8.09
CA LEU A 305 -13.17 6.88 -7.79
C LEU A 305 -12.45 6.17 -6.68
N VAL A 306 -13.18 5.76 -5.66
CA VAL A 306 -12.66 5.04 -4.49
C VAL A 306 -13.56 3.86 -4.11
N ASN A 307 -12.97 2.87 -3.41
CA ASN A 307 -13.71 1.77 -2.79
C ASN A 307 -13.06 1.37 -1.46
N ALA A 308 -13.61 0.36 -0.79
CA ALA A 308 -13.13 -0.13 0.50
C ALA A 308 -11.66 -0.63 0.50
N TYR A 309 -11.10 -0.90 -0.67
CA TYR A 309 -9.68 -1.27 -0.84
C TYR A 309 -8.77 -0.07 -1.16
N SER A 310 -9.32 1.15 -1.28
CA SER A 310 -8.54 2.38 -1.38
C SER A 310 -8.02 2.73 0.01
N ALA A 311 -6.70 2.64 0.23
CA ALA A 311 -6.11 2.76 1.56
C ALA A 311 -4.90 3.71 1.60
N SER A 312 -4.60 4.26 2.79
CA SER A 312 -3.33 4.96 3.07
C SER A 312 -3.06 6.13 2.10
N ALA A 313 -2.03 6.04 1.24
CA ALA A 313 -1.69 7.05 0.24
C ALA A 313 -2.87 7.42 -0.68
N SER A 314 -3.73 6.46 -1.04
CA SER A 314 -4.97 6.74 -1.79
C SER A 314 -5.93 7.62 -1.02
N GLU A 315 -6.02 7.41 0.28
CA GLU A 315 -6.88 8.19 1.18
C GLU A 315 -6.33 9.61 1.41
N ILE A 316 -4.99 9.76 1.40
CA ILE A 316 -4.35 11.08 1.43
C ILE A 316 -4.74 11.87 0.19
N VAL A 317 -4.64 11.28 -1.01
CA VAL A 317 -5.02 11.95 -2.27
C VAL A 317 -6.49 12.28 -2.29
N ALA A 318 -7.36 11.30 -2.01
CA ALA A 318 -8.82 11.50 -2.01
C ALA A 318 -9.25 12.55 -0.98
N GLY A 319 -8.74 12.48 0.26
CA GLY A 319 -9.05 13.41 1.33
C GLY A 319 -8.56 14.83 1.04
N ALA A 320 -7.36 14.99 0.48
CA ALA A 320 -6.85 16.30 0.10
C ALA A 320 -7.70 16.92 -1.01
N LEU A 321 -7.99 16.18 -2.09
CA LEU A 321 -8.81 16.68 -3.20
C LEU A 321 -10.24 16.99 -2.78
N GLN A 322 -10.81 16.22 -1.82
CA GLN A 322 -12.12 16.48 -1.23
C GLN A 322 -12.14 17.78 -0.39
N ASP A 323 -11.18 17.91 0.53
CA ASP A 323 -11.10 19.08 1.42
C ASP A 323 -10.96 20.39 0.65
N TYR A 324 -10.17 20.41 -0.44
CA TYR A 324 -10.08 21.55 -1.34
C TYR A 324 -11.25 21.71 -2.30
N LYS A 325 -12.24 20.80 -2.26
CA LYS A 325 -13.35 20.76 -3.24
C LYS A 325 -12.84 20.76 -4.69
N ARG A 326 -11.65 20.19 -4.89
CA ARG A 326 -11.02 20.08 -6.21
C ARG A 326 -11.66 18.97 -7.03
N ALA A 327 -12.09 17.89 -6.36
CA ALA A 327 -12.74 16.77 -7.01
C ALA A 327 -13.96 16.32 -6.20
N THR A 328 -14.93 15.72 -6.88
CA THR A 328 -16.02 14.98 -6.26
C THR A 328 -15.58 13.53 -6.06
N ILE A 329 -15.66 13.03 -4.84
CA ILE A 329 -15.33 11.65 -4.51
C ILE A 329 -16.55 10.78 -4.74
N ILE A 330 -16.43 9.79 -5.62
CA ILE A 330 -17.51 8.86 -5.99
C ILE A 330 -17.10 7.43 -5.65
N GLY A 331 -18.00 6.65 -5.08
CA GLY A 331 -17.80 5.23 -4.81
C GLY A 331 -18.20 4.82 -3.41
N LYS A 332 -17.34 4.09 -2.71
CA LYS A 332 -17.57 3.58 -1.35
C LYS A 332 -16.58 4.21 -0.38
N THR A 333 -16.95 4.21 0.91
CA THR A 333 -16.02 4.63 1.97
C THR A 333 -14.74 3.80 1.91
N THR A 334 -13.61 4.49 2.01
CA THR A 334 -12.28 3.90 1.87
C THR A 334 -11.88 3.06 3.10
N PHE A 335 -10.74 2.41 3.06
CA PHE A 335 -10.28 1.43 4.07
C PHE A 335 -10.19 2.01 5.50
N GLY A 336 -9.67 3.24 5.66
CA GLY A 336 -9.53 3.89 6.95
C GLY A 336 -8.14 3.78 7.58
N LYS A 337 -7.09 3.59 6.79
CA LYS A 337 -5.73 3.55 7.31
C LYS A 337 -5.13 4.95 7.41
N GLY A 338 -5.21 5.55 8.59
CA GLY A 338 -4.70 6.89 8.93
C GLY A 338 -3.37 6.89 9.69
N SER A 339 -2.57 5.82 9.58
CA SER A 339 -1.29 5.65 10.28
C SER A 339 -0.10 5.64 9.33
N VAL A 340 1.01 6.24 9.77
CA VAL A 340 2.28 6.32 9.04
C VAL A 340 3.25 5.29 9.59
N GLN A 341 3.76 4.41 8.73
CA GLN A 341 4.83 3.50 9.07
C GLN A 341 6.17 4.08 8.61
N THR A 342 7.13 4.11 9.53
CA THR A 342 8.53 4.41 9.23
C THR A 342 9.31 3.10 9.17
N VAL A 343 10.11 2.95 8.14
CA VAL A 343 11.02 1.82 8.00
C VAL A 343 12.41 2.26 8.48
N ARG A 344 12.92 1.56 9.49
CA ARG A 344 14.25 1.80 10.05
C ARG A 344 15.12 0.57 9.80
N PRO A 345 16.11 0.64 8.92
CA PRO A 345 17.08 -0.43 8.76
C PRO A 345 17.78 -0.72 10.09
N LEU A 346 17.87 -1.99 10.47
CA LEU A 346 18.60 -2.46 11.65
C LEU A 346 19.96 -3.04 11.24
N THR A 347 19.98 -3.74 10.13
CA THR A 347 21.16 -4.29 9.47
C THR A 347 21.01 -4.12 7.97
N ASN A 348 21.99 -4.57 7.18
CA ASN A 348 21.89 -4.58 5.72
C ASN A 348 20.73 -5.47 5.20
N ASP A 349 20.29 -6.45 6.01
CA ASP A 349 19.37 -7.51 5.64
C ASP A 349 18.05 -7.47 6.44
N SER A 350 17.85 -6.51 7.33
CA SER A 350 16.63 -6.45 8.15
C SER A 350 16.25 -5.03 8.50
N ALA A 351 14.96 -4.81 8.73
CA ALA A 351 14.44 -3.51 9.12
C ALA A 351 13.27 -3.65 10.11
N LEU A 352 13.04 -2.58 10.84
CA LEU A 352 11.84 -2.39 11.64
C LEU A 352 10.89 -1.46 10.90
N LYS A 353 9.73 -1.96 10.52
CA LYS A 353 8.61 -1.17 10.04
C LYS A 353 7.69 -0.90 11.22
N ILE A 354 7.62 0.35 11.68
CA ILE A 354 6.90 0.71 12.89
C ILE A 354 6.01 1.92 12.66
N THR A 355 4.81 1.92 13.25
CA THR A 355 3.89 3.05 13.22
C THR A 355 4.42 4.18 14.11
N THR A 356 4.72 5.33 13.49
CA THR A 356 5.34 6.48 14.17
C THR A 356 4.44 7.69 14.27
N ALA A 357 3.37 7.77 13.46
CA ALA A 357 2.47 8.93 13.45
C ALA A 357 1.07 8.54 12.92
N TYR A 358 0.11 9.42 13.21
CA TYR A 358 -1.14 9.51 12.47
C TYR A 358 -1.01 10.61 11.42
N TYR A 359 -1.75 10.49 10.31
CA TYR A 359 -1.87 11.57 9.35
C TYR A 359 -3.29 12.16 9.33
N TYR A 360 -3.35 13.42 8.90
CA TYR A 360 -4.54 14.24 8.89
C TYR A 360 -4.67 14.93 7.54
N THR A 361 -5.89 15.04 7.04
CA THR A 361 -6.19 15.79 5.81
C THR A 361 -5.89 17.29 6.00
N PRO A 362 -5.90 18.09 4.93
CA PRO A 362 -5.68 19.55 5.03
C PRO A 362 -6.60 20.24 6.03
N SER A 363 -7.85 19.79 6.18
CA SER A 363 -8.80 20.30 7.18
C SER A 363 -8.50 19.86 8.62
N GLY A 364 -7.47 19.04 8.84
CA GLY A 364 -7.11 18.50 10.15
C GLY A 364 -7.92 17.27 10.57
N LYS A 365 -8.71 16.68 9.68
CA LYS A 365 -9.54 15.51 9.94
C LYS A 365 -8.70 14.23 9.91
N SER A 366 -8.85 13.37 10.91
CA SER A 366 -8.25 12.03 10.93
C SER A 366 -9.05 11.07 10.07
N ILE A 367 -8.33 10.27 9.26
CA ILE A 367 -8.91 9.21 8.43
C ILE A 367 -8.94 7.87 9.19
N GLN A 368 -8.14 7.74 10.27
CA GLN A 368 -7.98 6.48 11.01
C GLN A 368 -9.32 5.87 11.39
N ALA A 369 -9.50 4.59 11.07
CA ALA A 369 -10.69 3.76 11.26
C ALA A 369 -11.90 4.14 10.39
N PHE A 370 -12.13 5.42 10.11
CA PHE A 370 -13.33 5.90 9.40
C PHE A 370 -13.17 5.95 7.88
N GLY A 371 -11.96 6.18 7.39
CA GLY A 371 -11.69 6.37 5.96
C GLY A 371 -12.17 7.71 5.41
N VAL A 372 -12.09 7.86 4.10
CA VAL A 372 -12.66 8.98 3.35
C VAL A 372 -14.06 8.58 2.88
N LYS A 373 -15.06 9.32 3.33
CA LYS A 373 -16.44 9.12 2.92
C LYS A 373 -16.68 9.78 1.56
N PRO A 374 -17.25 9.04 0.56
CA PRO A 374 -17.53 9.64 -0.74
C PRO A 374 -18.60 10.71 -0.65
N ASP A 375 -18.50 11.73 -1.52
CA ASP A 375 -19.53 12.77 -1.68
C ASP A 375 -20.79 12.19 -2.34
N ILE A 376 -20.57 11.23 -3.25
CA ILE A 376 -21.64 10.52 -3.94
C ILE A 376 -21.40 9.02 -3.77
N PRO A 377 -22.15 8.34 -2.88
CA PRO A 377 -22.04 6.90 -2.73
C PRO A 377 -22.59 6.18 -3.98
N VAL A 378 -21.76 5.32 -4.58
CA VAL A 378 -22.10 4.53 -5.77
C VAL A 378 -21.59 3.12 -5.59
N ASP A 379 -22.40 2.12 -5.95
CA ASP A 379 -22.00 0.72 -5.90
C ASP A 379 -21.04 0.37 -7.04
N GLN A 380 -20.23 -0.67 -6.84
CA GLN A 380 -19.34 -1.20 -7.88
C GLN A 380 -20.15 -1.83 -9.01
N ASN A 381 -21.28 -2.45 -8.67
CA ASN A 381 -22.16 -3.14 -9.60
C ASN A 381 -23.50 -2.41 -9.74
N LYS A 382 -24.12 -2.56 -10.91
CA LYS A 382 -25.44 -1.96 -11.23
C LYS A 382 -26.56 -2.43 -10.29
N ASP A 383 -26.47 -3.66 -9.83
CA ASP A 383 -27.48 -4.32 -8.98
C ASP A 383 -27.20 -4.19 -7.48
N GLY A 384 -26.19 -3.37 -7.13
CA GLY A 384 -25.71 -3.16 -5.75
C GLY A 384 -24.56 -4.10 -5.39
N ASP A 385 -23.94 -3.83 -4.22
CA ASP A 385 -22.83 -4.58 -3.67
C ASP A 385 -23.22 -5.12 -2.28
N PRO A 386 -24.03 -6.18 -2.20
CA PRO A 386 -24.50 -6.70 -0.91
C PRO A 386 -23.34 -7.20 -0.03
N ASP A 387 -22.28 -7.69 -0.64
CA ASP A 387 -21.13 -8.27 0.06
C ASP A 387 -20.14 -7.21 0.60
N ASP A 388 -20.39 -5.92 0.36
CA ASP A 388 -19.49 -4.82 0.74
C ASP A 388 -19.26 -4.74 2.25
N VAL A 389 -20.27 -5.13 3.04
CA VAL A 389 -20.20 -5.21 4.50
C VAL A 389 -19.22 -6.28 4.98
N LEU A 390 -18.92 -7.28 4.16
CA LEU A 390 -18.00 -8.38 4.47
C LEU A 390 -16.53 -7.99 4.22
N ILE A 391 -16.28 -6.88 3.51
CA ILE A 391 -14.93 -6.40 3.28
C ILE A 391 -14.34 -5.91 4.59
N THR A 392 -13.24 -6.52 5.00
CA THR A 392 -12.49 -6.10 6.20
C THR A 392 -11.86 -4.74 5.95
N ARG A 393 -12.16 -3.77 6.81
CA ARG A 393 -11.55 -2.44 6.84
C ARG A 393 -10.66 -2.28 8.06
N GLU A 394 -9.96 -1.16 8.18
CA GLU A 394 -9.08 -0.86 9.32
C GLU A 394 -9.79 -1.06 10.67
N ILE A 395 -11.01 -0.54 10.79
CA ILE A 395 -11.82 -0.61 12.01
C ILE A 395 -12.19 -2.04 12.43
N ASP A 396 -12.19 -2.99 11.50
CA ASP A 396 -12.51 -4.40 11.73
C ASP A 396 -11.27 -5.21 12.14
N SER A 397 -10.07 -4.61 12.07
CA SER A 397 -8.81 -5.29 12.38
C SER A 397 -8.61 -5.36 13.89
N GLU A 398 -8.18 -6.52 14.38
CA GLU A 398 -7.74 -6.65 15.77
C GLU A 398 -6.57 -5.70 16.04
N LYS A 399 -6.56 -5.06 17.21
CA LYS A 399 -5.52 -4.10 17.65
C LYS A 399 -5.34 -2.90 16.72
N HIS A 400 -6.35 -2.54 15.90
CA HIS A 400 -6.26 -1.30 15.12
C HIS A 400 -6.05 -0.08 16.03
N LEU A 401 -5.33 0.89 15.53
CA LEU A 401 -5.09 2.13 16.26
C LEU A 401 -6.39 2.97 16.30
N ARG A 402 -6.82 3.34 17.49
CA ARG A 402 -8.07 4.09 17.67
C ARG A 402 -7.96 5.51 17.12
N ASN A 403 -9.05 5.99 16.55
CA ASN A 403 -9.19 7.39 16.16
C ASN A 403 -9.35 8.28 17.40
N LYS A 404 -8.44 9.24 17.56
CA LYS A 404 -8.45 10.15 18.71
C LYS A 404 -9.50 11.28 18.62
N GLN A 405 -10.12 11.46 17.46
CA GLN A 405 -11.08 12.55 17.20
C GLN A 405 -12.55 12.10 17.27
N SER A 406 -12.82 10.80 17.22
CA SER A 406 -14.18 10.27 17.10
C SER A 406 -14.36 9.00 17.92
N ALA A 407 -15.56 8.79 18.46
CA ALA A 407 -15.93 7.58 19.14
C ALA A 407 -16.22 6.46 18.13
N GLU A 408 -15.50 5.36 18.22
CA GLU A 408 -15.60 4.21 17.30
C GLU A 408 -16.57 3.14 17.76
N ASP A 409 -16.80 3.03 19.08
CA ASP A 409 -17.53 1.90 19.67
C ASP A 409 -18.93 1.68 19.07
N LYS A 410 -19.61 2.79 18.73
CA LYS A 410 -20.91 2.71 18.05
C LYS A 410 -20.76 2.19 16.62
N LEU A 411 -19.79 2.70 15.87
CA LEU A 411 -19.55 2.28 14.49
C LEU A 411 -19.14 0.81 14.41
N ILE A 412 -18.29 0.34 15.33
CA ILE A 412 -17.89 -1.06 15.42
C ILE A 412 -19.13 -1.96 15.63
N LYS A 413 -19.97 -1.64 16.62
CA LYS A 413 -21.20 -2.39 16.88
C LYS A 413 -22.16 -2.38 15.68
N ASP A 414 -22.37 -1.22 15.08
CA ASP A 414 -23.25 -1.08 13.92
C ASP A 414 -22.73 -1.89 12.73
N ARG A 415 -21.41 -1.94 12.49
CA ARG A 415 -20.80 -2.75 11.43
C ARG A 415 -20.90 -4.24 11.71
N GLU A 416 -20.60 -4.66 12.94
CA GLU A 416 -20.69 -6.05 13.36
C GLU A 416 -22.12 -6.59 13.21
N GLN A 417 -23.12 -5.83 13.67
CA GLN A 417 -24.52 -6.20 13.51
C GLN A 417 -24.91 -6.35 12.04
N ARG A 418 -24.56 -5.37 11.18
CA ARG A 418 -24.86 -5.41 9.75
C ARG A 418 -24.16 -6.57 9.04
N ARG A 419 -22.92 -6.90 9.46
CA ARG A 419 -22.19 -8.04 8.93
C ARG A 419 -22.91 -9.36 9.24
N LEU A 420 -23.43 -9.52 10.45
CA LEU A 420 -24.21 -10.68 10.84
C LEU A 420 -25.53 -10.77 10.05
N GLU A 421 -26.24 -9.66 9.90
CA GLU A 421 -27.49 -9.60 9.12
C GLU A 421 -27.26 -9.97 7.65
N GLU A 422 -26.16 -9.48 7.04
CA GLU A 422 -25.85 -9.78 5.64
C GLU A 422 -25.36 -11.21 5.44
N LEU A 423 -24.58 -11.76 6.36
CA LEU A 423 -24.22 -13.19 6.34
C LEU A 423 -25.45 -14.09 6.34
N GLN A 424 -26.42 -13.82 7.22
CA GLN A 424 -27.68 -14.55 7.26
C GLN A 424 -28.44 -14.43 5.93
N ARG A 425 -28.51 -13.24 5.36
CA ARG A 425 -29.15 -12.99 4.06
C ARG A 425 -28.48 -13.75 2.92
N ILE A 426 -27.15 -13.78 2.90
CA ILE A 426 -26.36 -14.52 1.91
C ILE A 426 -26.62 -16.03 2.05
N GLU A 427 -26.64 -16.56 3.29
CA GLU A 427 -26.95 -17.95 3.55
C GLU A 427 -28.36 -18.32 3.06
N GLU A 428 -29.38 -17.51 3.38
CA GLU A 428 -30.75 -17.71 2.92
C GLU A 428 -30.87 -17.66 1.39
N LYS A 429 -30.16 -16.71 0.74
CA LYS A 429 -30.13 -16.60 -0.72
C LYS A 429 -29.44 -17.81 -1.36
N ASN A 430 -28.32 -18.25 -0.76
CA ASN A 430 -27.59 -19.42 -1.24
C ASN A 430 -28.33 -20.74 -1.03
N ALA A 431 -29.15 -20.84 0.02
CA ALA A 431 -30.01 -22.00 0.26
C ALA A 431 -31.09 -22.17 -0.82
N LYS A 432 -31.53 -21.07 -1.43
CA LYS A 432 -32.57 -21.05 -2.50
C LYS A 432 -32.00 -21.26 -3.91
N LYS A 433 -30.69 -21.15 -4.11
CA LYS A 433 -30.05 -21.30 -5.42
C LYS A 433 -29.83 -22.75 -5.79
N THR A 434 -30.06 -23.07 -7.06
CA THR A 434 -29.70 -24.37 -7.63
C THR A 434 -28.17 -24.53 -7.75
N PRO A 435 -27.65 -25.78 -7.84
CA PRO A 435 -26.23 -26.02 -8.07
C PRO A 435 -25.69 -25.29 -9.32
N GLU A 436 -26.47 -25.24 -10.38
CA GLU A 436 -26.11 -24.54 -11.65
C GLU A 436 -26.01 -23.03 -11.49
N GLU A 437 -26.91 -22.42 -10.70
CA GLU A 437 -26.87 -20.98 -10.41
C GLU A 437 -25.64 -20.62 -9.54
N LYS A 438 -25.31 -21.46 -8.56
CA LYS A 438 -24.10 -21.29 -7.73
C LYS A 438 -22.82 -21.38 -8.57
N GLU A 439 -22.79 -22.30 -9.52
CA GLU A 439 -21.64 -22.46 -10.41
C GLU A 439 -21.50 -21.29 -11.39
N LYS A 440 -22.60 -20.79 -11.97
CA LYS A 440 -22.61 -19.60 -12.82
C LYS A 440 -22.16 -18.35 -12.07
N GLU A 441 -22.59 -18.18 -10.82
CA GLU A 441 -22.21 -17.03 -10.01
C GLU A 441 -20.72 -17.10 -9.59
N LYS A 442 -20.22 -18.28 -9.24
CA LYS A 442 -18.80 -18.53 -8.95
C LYS A 442 -17.87 -18.23 -10.13
N ASN A 443 -18.38 -18.46 -11.35
CA ASN A 443 -17.65 -18.23 -12.60
C ASN A 443 -17.82 -16.81 -13.18
N LYS A 444 -18.70 -15.98 -12.60
CA LYS A 444 -18.90 -14.59 -13.01
C LYS A 444 -17.71 -13.75 -12.60
N LYS A 445 -16.86 -13.43 -13.56
CA LYS A 445 -15.74 -12.49 -13.30
C LYS A 445 -16.28 -11.08 -13.06
N PRO A 446 -15.74 -10.35 -12.07
CA PRO A 446 -16.07 -8.94 -11.92
C PRO A 446 -15.66 -8.17 -13.20
N PRO A 447 -16.40 -7.12 -13.58
CA PRO A 447 -16.04 -6.32 -14.75
C PRO A 447 -14.63 -5.71 -14.58
N GLU A 448 -13.88 -5.67 -15.66
CA GLU A 448 -12.57 -5.05 -15.66
C GLU A 448 -12.70 -3.53 -15.45
N LEU A 449 -11.91 -2.98 -14.51
CA LEU A 449 -11.92 -1.55 -14.24
C LEU A 449 -11.40 -0.77 -15.45
N GLY A 450 -12.17 0.25 -15.87
CA GLY A 450 -11.89 1.01 -17.08
C GLY A 450 -12.51 0.45 -18.35
N SER A 451 -13.25 -0.68 -18.29
CA SER A 451 -14.00 -1.24 -19.42
C SER A 451 -15.36 -0.56 -19.60
N ALA A 452 -16.04 -0.87 -20.70
CA ALA A 452 -17.40 -0.38 -20.96
C ALA A 452 -18.42 -0.91 -19.94
N ASP A 453 -18.16 -2.06 -19.33
CA ASP A 453 -19.03 -2.70 -18.34
C ASP A 453 -18.77 -2.21 -16.90
N ASP A 454 -17.82 -1.27 -16.73
CA ASP A 454 -17.49 -0.67 -15.43
C ASP A 454 -18.58 0.31 -15.01
N PHE A 455 -19.54 -0.19 -14.21
CA PHE A 455 -20.70 0.59 -13.79
C PHE A 455 -20.31 1.86 -13.01
N MET A 456 -19.42 1.78 -12.03
CA MET A 456 -19.02 2.95 -11.24
C MET A 456 -18.32 4.00 -12.11
N LEU A 457 -17.49 3.57 -13.07
CA LEU A 457 -16.87 4.48 -14.04
C LEU A 457 -17.95 5.17 -14.90
N SER A 458 -18.96 4.43 -15.35
CA SER A 458 -20.07 5.02 -16.13
C SER A 458 -20.80 6.12 -15.35
N GLN A 459 -20.96 5.97 -14.02
CA GLN A 459 -21.58 6.97 -13.17
C GLN A 459 -20.67 8.22 -13.01
N ALA A 460 -19.35 8.05 -12.96
CA ALA A 460 -18.41 9.18 -12.95
C ALA A 460 -18.45 9.98 -14.26
N VAL A 461 -18.53 9.28 -15.40
CA VAL A 461 -18.72 9.90 -16.73
C VAL A 461 -20.05 10.66 -16.78
N ALA A 462 -21.14 10.07 -16.31
CA ALA A 462 -22.46 10.72 -16.23
C ALA A 462 -22.40 12.00 -15.39
N PHE A 463 -21.73 11.96 -14.23
CA PHE A 463 -21.55 13.11 -13.36
C PHE A 463 -20.81 14.28 -14.05
N ILE A 464 -19.68 13.99 -14.71
CA ILE A 464 -18.92 15.02 -15.45
C ILE A 464 -19.74 15.65 -16.56
N ASN A 465 -20.60 14.85 -17.22
CA ASN A 465 -21.51 15.32 -18.29
C ASN A 465 -22.79 15.99 -17.77
N GLY A 466 -22.93 16.22 -16.44
CA GLY A 466 -24.12 16.82 -15.84
C GLY A 466 -25.37 15.94 -15.87
N GLN A 467 -25.20 14.64 -16.05
CA GLN A 467 -26.29 13.65 -16.08
C GLN A 467 -26.60 13.11 -14.69
N PRO A 468 -27.80 12.58 -14.42
CA PRO A 468 -28.15 11.94 -13.16
C PRO A 468 -27.25 10.74 -12.85
N VAL A 469 -26.82 10.63 -11.60
CA VAL A 469 -26.00 9.52 -11.08
C VAL A 469 -26.88 8.58 -10.27
N LYS A 470 -26.81 7.29 -10.55
CA LYS A 470 -27.45 6.26 -9.74
C LYS A 470 -26.66 6.05 -8.46
N ARG A 471 -27.19 6.58 -7.37
CA ARG A 471 -26.58 6.43 -6.02
C ARG A 471 -26.78 5.03 -5.48
N SER A 472 -25.88 4.61 -4.61
CA SER A 472 -26.04 3.38 -3.84
C SER A 472 -27.34 3.42 -3.03
N SER A 473 -28.08 2.32 -3.04
CA SER A 473 -29.25 2.12 -2.18
C SER A 473 -28.87 1.61 -0.80
N SER A 474 -27.60 1.25 -0.59
CA SER A 474 -27.08 0.78 0.69
C SER A 474 -27.10 1.92 1.70
N LYS A 475 -27.79 1.69 2.85
CA LYS A 475 -27.76 2.59 4.00
C LYS A 475 -26.46 2.46 4.79
N LEU A 476 -25.45 1.84 4.20
CA LEU A 476 -24.27 1.31 4.90
C LEU A 476 -23.24 2.38 5.27
N GLU A 477 -23.38 3.64 4.84
CA GLU A 477 -22.39 4.67 5.25
C GLU A 477 -22.94 6.12 5.30
#